data_80ad8b3e16018649cf9453fd3ca87273
#
_entry.id   80ad8b3e16018649cf9453fd3ca87273
#
_cell.length_a   1.000
_cell.length_b   1.000
_cell.length_c   1.000
_cell.angle_alpha   90.00
_cell.angle_beta   90.00
_cell.angle_gamma   90.00
#
_symmetry.space_group_name_H-M   'P 1'
#
loop_
_entity.id
_entity.type
_entity.pdbx_description
1 polymer ?
#
loop_
_entity_poly.entity_id
_entity_poly.type
_entity_poly.pdbx_seq_one_letter_code
_entity_poly.pdbx_strand_id
1 'polypeptide(L)'
;MRILAGLCIAGGLLSCVPAVAEDIDLSAWTCKQFLSASKEDVGVILAWLDGYYKEEDEPPVIDTAALVVKAKKLGQYCAEHPDSDLISATDKLFQRE
;
A
#
# COMPACT_ATOMS: atom_id res chain seq x y z
N MET A 1 -25.14 -9.99 -33.37
CA MET A 1 -24.77 -9.22 -32.96
C MET A 1 -24.59 -8.99 -32.63
N ARG A 2 -24.38 -9.10 -32.66
CA ARG A 2 -23.86 -8.29 -32.19
C ARG A 2 -23.65 -8.01 -31.51
N ILE A 3 -23.59 -8.24 -31.65
CA ILE A 3 -23.17 -7.42 -30.98
C ILE A 3 -22.86 -7.33 -30.53
N LEU A 4 -22.69 -7.49 -30.57
CA LEU A 4 -22.18 -6.75 -29.96
C LEU A 4 -21.90 -6.40 -29.48
N ALA A 5 -22.06 -6.54 -29.76
CA ALA A 5 -21.66 -5.62 -29.15
C ALA A 5 -21.50 -5.48 -28.60
N GLY A 6 -21.43 -5.71 -28.52
CA GLY A 6 -21.10 -4.93 -27.70
C GLY A 6 -20.87 -5.21 -26.94
N LEU A 7 -20.57 -5.51 -26.69
CA LEU A 7 -20.10 -5.20 -25.80
C LEU A 7 -19.80 -5.19 -24.95
N CYS A 8 -19.70 -5.25 -24.90
CA CYS A 8 -19.41 -4.71 -23.98
C CYS A 8 -19.76 -4.52 -23.75
N ILE A 9 -20.02 -4.70 -23.92
CA ILE A 9 -20.17 -3.96 -23.54
C ILE A 9 -20.55 -3.91 -23.05
N ALA A 10 -20.85 -4.16 -23.22
CA ALA A 10 -21.01 -3.49 -22.59
C ALA A 10 -21.12 -3.57 -22.05
N GLY A 11 -21.17 -3.88 -22.10
CA GLY A 11 -20.98 -3.36 -21.37
C GLY A 11 -20.63 -3.55 -20.86
N GLY A 12 -20.63 -3.82 -20.92
CA GLY A 12 -20.11 -3.37 -20.29
C GLY A 12 -19.74 -3.67 -19.86
N LEU A 13 -19.58 -4.00 -19.92
CA LEU A 13 -18.96 -3.73 -19.51
C LEU A 13 -18.56 -3.71 -19.09
N LEU A 14 -18.62 -3.97 -19.15
CA LEU A 14 -17.96 -3.57 -18.69
C LEU A 14 -17.49 -3.22 -18.46
N SER A 15 -18.04 -3.00 -18.30
CA SER A 15 -17.44 -2.45 -18.03
C SER A 15 -16.57 -2.61 -17.94
N CYS A 16 -16.31 -2.65 -18.10
CA CYS A 16 -15.01 -2.91 -17.84
C CYS A 16 -14.25 -1.75 -17.61
N VAL A 17 -14.32 -1.40 -16.57
CA VAL A 17 -13.42 -0.43 -16.13
C VAL A 17 -12.10 -1.03 -16.17
N PRO A 18 -11.25 -0.55 -16.98
CA PRO A 18 -9.89 -0.93 -16.82
C PRO A 18 -9.55 -0.59 -15.42
N ALA A 19 -9.25 -1.57 -14.70
CA ALA A 19 -8.55 -1.34 -13.50
C ALA A 19 -7.37 -0.51 -13.90
N VAL A 20 -7.52 0.75 -13.78
CA VAL A 20 -6.39 1.61 -14.00
C VAL A 20 -5.48 1.32 -12.85
N ALA A 21 -4.38 0.71 -13.17
CA ALA A 21 -3.34 0.54 -12.17
C ALA A 21 -2.82 1.93 -11.88
N GLU A 22 -3.25 2.47 -10.78
CA GLU A 22 -2.73 3.76 -10.34
C GLU A 22 -1.46 3.53 -9.57
N ASP A 23 -0.52 4.42 -9.76
CA ASP A 23 0.70 4.40 -8.97
C ASP A 23 0.36 4.74 -7.52
N ILE A 24 0.99 4.06 -6.60
CA ILE A 24 0.92 4.41 -5.19
C ILE A 24 2.17 5.21 -4.87
N ASP A 25 2.02 6.50 -4.70
CA ASP A 25 3.15 7.37 -4.36
C ASP A 25 3.13 7.63 -2.87
N LEU A 26 3.92 6.86 -2.13
CA LEU A 26 3.90 6.94 -0.68
C LEU A 26 4.39 8.28 -0.14
N SER A 27 5.16 9.02 -0.94
CA SER A 27 5.60 10.35 -0.51
C SER A 27 4.44 11.34 -0.44
N ALA A 28 3.34 11.05 -1.13
CA ALA A 28 2.16 11.90 -1.13
C ALA A 28 1.07 11.39 -0.18
N TRP A 29 1.29 10.26 0.49
CA TRP A 29 0.28 9.66 1.35
C TRP A 29 0.37 10.17 2.77
N THR A 30 -0.81 10.30 3.39
CA THR A 30 -0.91 10.58 4.82
C THR A 30 -1.24 9.28 5.55
N CYS A 31 -1.06 9.31 6.86
CA CYS A 31 -1.49 8.22 7.74
C CYS A 31 -2.96 7.88 7.54
N LYS A 32 -3.81 8.89 7.35
CA LYS A 32 -5.23 8.68 7.13
C LYS A 32 -5.48 7.82 5.89
N GLN A 33 -4.75 8.07 4.81
CA GLN A 33 -4.87 7.28 3.60
C GLN A 33 -4.44 5.84 3.82
N PHE A 34 -3.37 5.64 4.59
CA PHE A 34 -2.92 4.29 4.92
C PHE A 34 -4.01 3.53 5.68
N LEU A 35 -4.65 4.18 6.64
CA LEU A 35 -5.71 3.53 7.43
C LEU A 35 -6.91 3.16 6.59
N SER A 36 -7.16 3.88 5.50
CA SER A 36 -8.31 3.60 4.63
C SER A 36 -7.97 2.72 3.44
N ALA A 37 -6.75 2.30 3.31
CA ALA A 37 -6.31 1.52 2.14
C ALA A 37 -6.90 0.10 2.19
N SER A 38 -7.03 -0.51 1.02
CA SER A 38 -7.48 -1.89 0.94
C SER A 38 -6.42 -2.82 1.51
N LYS A 39 -6.84 -4.04 1.85
CA LYS A 39 -5.89 -5.03 2.35
C LYS A 39 -4.76 -5.30 1.36
N GLU A 40 -5.12 -5.35 0.08
CA GLU A 40 -4.13 -5.58 -0.97
C GLU A 40 -3.11 -4.46 -1.02
N ASP A 41 -3.58 -3.23 -0.97
CA ASP A 41 -2.68 -2.08 -1.01
C ASP A 41 -1.80 -2.02 0.24
N VAL A 42 -2.37 -2.30 1.41
CA VAL A 42 -1.58 -2.34 2.64
C VAL A 42 -0.47 -3.37 2.52
N GLY A 43 -0.78 -4.55 1.98
CA GLY A 43 0.23 -5.59 1.80
C GLY A 43 1.37 -5.14 0.90
N VAL A 44 1.04 -4.49 -0.22
CA VAL A 44 2.04 -3.97 -1.14
C VAL A 44 2.90 -2.90 -0.48
N ILE A 45 2.25 -1.99 0.25
CA ILE A 45 2.95 -0.90 0.95
C ILE A 45 3.91 -1.46 1.99
N LEU A 46 3.45 -2.45 2.77
CA LEU A 46 4.29 -3.03 3.81
C LEU A 46 5.49 -3.76 3.22
N ALA A 47 5.29 -4.46 2.10
CA ALA A 47 6.40 -5.13 1.42
C ALA A 47 7.43 -4.12 0.91
N TRP A 48 6.95 -3.01 0.35
CA TRP A 48 7.85 -1.95 -0.12
C TRP A 48 8.62 -1.35 1.04
N LEU A 49 7.94 -1.07 2.15
CA LEU A 49 8.58 -0.50 3.33
C LEU A 49 9.62 -1.45 3.91
N ASP A 50 9.32 -2.74 3.91
CA ASP A 50 10.27 -3.73 4.40
C ASP A 50 11.57 -3.66 3.62
N GLY A 51 11.49 -3.58 2.29
CA GLY A 51 12.68 -3.44 1.46
C GLY A 51 13.36 -2.09 1.62
N TYR A 52 12.57 -1.03 1.75
CA TYR A 52 13.08 0.33 1.85
C TYR A 52 13.97 0.52 3.08
N TYR A 53 13.65 -0.17 4.19
CA TYR A 53 14.42 -0.02 5.42
C TYR A 53 15.47 -1.11 5.61
N LYS A 54 15.65 -2.00 4.62
CA LYS A 54 16.71 -3.00 4.70
C LYS A 54 18.07 -2.38 4.44
N GLU A 55 19.06 -2.91 5.11
CA GLU A 55 20.44 -2.57 4.83
C GLU A 55 20.88 -3.26 3.54
N GLU A 56 21.88 -2.68 2.91
CA GLU A 56 22.34 -3.15 1.62
C GLU A 56 22.83 -4.60 1.66
N ASP A 57 23.37 -5.01 2.80
CA ASP A 57 23.94 -6.35 2.97
C ASP A 57 22.99 -7.33 3.63
N GLU A 58 21.75 -6.91 3.92
CA GLU A 58 20.77 -7.82 4.49
C GLU A 58 20.26 -8.79 3.43
N PRO A 59 20.02 -10.05 3.81
CA PRO A 59 19.51 -11.01 2.84
C PRO A 59 18.08 -10.65 2.42
N PRO A 60 17.67 -11.07 1.22
CA PRO A 60 16.33 -10.75 0.71
C PRO A 60 15.27 -11.67 1.30
N VAL A 61 15.09 -11.58 2.60
CA VAL A 61 14.17 -12.42 3.35
C VAL A 61 13.12 -11.53 3.98
N ILE A 62 11.85 -11.91 3.86
CA ILE A 62 10.75 -11.21 4.51
C ILE A 62 10.35 -12.02 5.73
N ASP A 63 10.55 -11.43 6.90
CA ASP A 63 10.08 -12.03 8.16
C ASP A 63 8.63 -11.60 8.33
N THR A 64 7.70 -12.47 7.97
CA THR A 64 6.29 -12.11 7.95
C THR A 64 5.75 -11.81 9.33
N ALA A 65 6.26 -12.49 10.36
CA ALA A 65 5.83 -12.22 11.73
C ALA A 65 6.26 -10.82 12.17
N ALA A 66 7.49 -10.44 11.85
CA ALA A 66 7.98 -9.10 12.15
C ALA A 66 7.20 -8.04 11.38
N LEU A 67 6.84 -8.37 10.15
CA LEU A 67 6.09 -7.44 9.31
C LEU A 67 4.70 -7.16 9.90
N VAL A 68 4.05 -8.17 10.46
CA VAL A 68 2.76 -7.98 11.12
C VAL A 68 2.89 -7.05 12.32
N VAL A 69 3.96 -7.21 13.11
CA VAL A 69 4.21 -6.34 14.26
C VAL A 69 4.41 -4.90 13.81
N LYS A 70 5.18 -4.70 12.75
CA LYS A 70 5.41 -3.37 12.19
C LYS A 70 4.12 -2.75 11.66
N ALA A 71 3.28 -3.56 11.02
CA ALA A 71 2.00 -3.09 10.52
C ALA A 71 1.11 -2.59 11.67
N LYS A 72 1.09 -3.31 12.78
CA LYS A 72 0.31 -2.91 13.94
C LYS A 72 0.83 -1.61 14.54
N LYS A 73 2.14 -1.48 14.66
CA LYS A 73 2.73 -0.25 15.19
C LYS A 73 2.40 0.94 14.30
N LEU A 74 2.50 0.76 12.99
CA LEU A 74 2.19 1.82 12.06
C LEU A 74 0.72 2.18 12.13
N GLY A 75 -0.17 1.20 12.20
CA GLY A 75 -1.59 1.46 12.32
C GLY A 75 -1.94 2.23 13.57
N GLN A 76 -1.33 1.87 14.71
CA GLN A 76 -1.57 2.58 15.96
C GLN A 76 -1.06 4.02 15.89
N TYR A 77 0.14 4.19 15.37
CA TYR A 77 0.70 5.54 15.21
C TYR A 77 -0.19 6.39 14.31
N CYS A 78 -0.61 5.84 13.20
CA CYS A 78 -1.43 6.56 12.24
C CYS A 78 -2.80 6.90 12.81
N ALA A 79 -3.36 6.04 13.67
CA ALA A 79 -4.64 6.34 14.31
C ALA A 79 -4.53 7.58 15.22
N GLU A 80 -3.36 7.76 15.82
CA GLU A 80 -3.11 8.91 16.71
C GLU A 80 -2.64 10.15 15.93
N HIS A 81 -2.11 9.95 14.73
CA HIS A 81 -1.54 11.04 13.94
C HIS A 81 -2.02 10.96 12.48
N PRO A 82 -3.34 11.09 12.26
CA PRO A 82 -3.88 10.86 10.92
C PRO A 82 -3.37 11.83 9.86
N ASP A 83 -2.95 13.01 10.26
CA ASP A 83 -2.46 14.04 9.33
C ASP A 83 -0.97 13.94 9.07
N SER A 84 -0.27 13.00 9.72
CA SER A 84 1.15 12.82 9.51
C SER A 84 1.42 12.28 8.10
N ASP A 85 2.52 12.70 7.50
CA ASP A 85 3.01 12.04 6.29
C ASP A 85 3.33 10.59 6.59
N LEU A 86 2.95 9.69 5.70
CA LEU A 86 3.18 8.27 5.93
C LEU A 86 4.68 7.96 6.04
N ILE A 87 5.49 8.52 5.15
CA ILE A 87 6.93 8.26 5.17
C ILE A 87 7.55 8.80 6.46
N SER A 88 7.11 9.98 6.92
CA SER A 88 7.60 10.51 8.20
C SER A 88 7.26 9.58 9.36
N ALA A 89 6.05 9.01 9.33
CA ALA A 89 5.63 8.06 10.37
C ALA A 89 6.50 6.81 10.35
N THR A 90 6.73 6.25 9.15
CA THR A 90 7.53 5.04 9.05
C THR A 90 8.98 5.29 9.41
N ASP A 91 9.53 6.44 9.07
CA ASP A 91 10.88 6.79 9.47
C ASP A 91 11.03 6.80 10.99
N LYS A 92 10.04 7.37 11.68
CA LYS A 92 10.07 7.37 13.15
C LYS A 92 10.05 5.98 13.74
N LEU A 93 9.24 5.09 13.14
CA LEU A 93 9.01 3.77 13.73
C LEU A 93 10.02 2.73 13.30
N PHE A 94 10.58 2.87 12.10
CA PHE A 94 11.39 1.80 11.50
C PHE A 94 12.78 2.27 11.10
N GLN A 95 13.17 3.41 11.56
CA GLN A 95 14.44 4.01 11.22
C GLN A 95 15.60 3.07 11.53
N ARG A 96 16.55 2.99 10.62
CA ARG A 96 17.75 2.22 10.87
C ARG A 96 18.68 3.00 11.77
N GLU A 97 19.38 2.28 12.57
CA GLU A 97 20.32 2.88 13.51
C GLU A 97 21.71 2.98 12.92
#